data_162c18acb8c997a61fdcb34397f214ca
#
_entry.id   162c18acb8c997a61fdcb34397f214ca
#
_cell.length_a   1.000
_cell.length_b   1.000
_cell.length_c   1.000
_cell.angle_alpha   90.00
_cell.angle_beta   90.00
_cell.angle_gamma   90.00
#
_symmetry.space_group_name_H-M   'P 1'
#
loop_
_entity.id
_entity.type
_entity.pdbx_description
1 polymer ?
#
loop_
_entity_poly.entity_id
_entity_poly.type
_entity_poly.pdbx_seq_one_letter_code
_entity_poly.pdbx_strand_id
1 'polypeptide(L)'
;MSLLKTYKFSNYEIIKGKGCYLYTSNKKKMLDFSAGVAVNSLGYDHPVIKNSLKEQIKTGITHLSGSQMHKYKAKLSSTLSKESNKGDVFFSNSGAESIEAALKIARNYGSQYKKDEIIAMSSSFHGRTIGALSVGSNKKYKSNIGPVPGKVKFCQFNNSKNLKKLINNKTLAIIIEFIQGDGGINICNKEFAKTIKEICKRRKVLLIADEIQGGIGRTGKIFSYKHYGVSPDIITSAKGLGSGVPIGATIVKKYISQKISIGFHGSTFGGGMLQTRVAYNVFNTINKKSFLNKVIKNGDILSKLLKKLKINNEDLIKDVRSKGLMSAIEFKNNNEALKIYNDIAKRGLITTLIQGNTIRITPPLIILSKELEKGIEIIFKSISKN
;
A
#
# COMPACT_ATOMS: atom_id res chain seq x y z
N MET A 1 -12.25 13.52 25.30
CA MET A 1 -12.25 12.62 24.13
C MET A 1 -11.90 11.20 24.61
N SER A 2 -12.79 10.23 24.40
CA SER A 2 -12.65 8.85 24.94
C SER A 2 -11.93 7.89 23.99
N LEU A 3 -11.02 8.41 23.14
CA LEU A 3 -10.25 7.62 22.18
C LEU A 3 -8.97 7.05 22.84
N LEU A 4 -8.62 5.79 22.50
CA LEU A 4 -7.34 5.22 22.90
C LEU A 4 -6.20 6.09 22.34
N LYS A 5 -5.16 6.31 23.16
CA LYS A 5 -3.98 7.12 22.81
C LYS A 5 -3.03 6.40 21.84
N THR A 6 -3.57 5.86 20.72
CA THR A 6 -2.79 5.15 19.69
C THR A 6 -2.26 6.09 18.61
N TYR A 7 -2.81 7.29 18.51
CA TYR A 7 -2.41 8.32 17.55
C TYR A 7 -2.15 9.65 18.24
N LYS A 8 -1.19 10.43 17.70
CA LYS A 8 -1.05 11.85 17.99
C LYS A 8 -1.95 12.60 17.02
N PHE A 9 -3.02 13.21 17.53
CA PHE A 9 -3.94 13.99 16.69
C PHE A 9 -3.34 15.34 16.29
N SER A 10 -3.79 15.84 15.13
CA SER A 10 -3.53 17.22 14.71
C SER A 10 -4.28 18.22 15.60
N ASN A 11 -3.76 19.44 15.69
CA ASN A 11 -4.39 20.54 16.43
C ASN A 11 -5.49 21.26 15.62
N TYR A 12 -5.96 20.64 14.54
CA TYR A 12 -7.00 21.18 13.66
C TYR A 12 -7.95 20.07 13.21
N GLU A 13 -9.20 20.43 13.04
CA GLU A 13 -10.25 19.56 12.52
C GLU A 13 -10.35 19.74 11.00
N ILE A 14 -10.47 18.64 10.28
CA ILE A 14 -10.74 18.62 8.84
C ILE A 14 -12.25 18.49 8.63
N ILE A 15 -12.84 19.46 7.92
CA ILE A 15 -14.29 19.52 7.69
C ILE A 15 -14.69 19.29 6.24
N LYS A 16 -13.76 19.43 5.28
CA LYS A 16 -14.04 19.28 3.84
C LYS A 16 -12.81 18.85 3.08
N GLY A 17 -13.01 18.12 1.98
CA GLY A 17 -11.98 17.79 1.00
C GLY A 17 -12.44 18.06 -0.42
N LYS A 18 -11.53 18.50 -1.33
CA LYS A 18 -11.79 18.64 -2.76
C LYS A 18 -10.50 18.49 -3.56
N GLY A 19 -10.48 17.57 -4.53
CA GLY A 19 -9.26 17.28 -5.32
C GLY A 19 -8.12 16.80 -4.44
N CYS A 20 -6.99 17.49 -4.44
CA CYS A 20 -5.84 17.20 -3.59
C CYS A 20 -5.79 18.08 -2.31
N TYR A 21 -6.88 18.73 -1.94
CA TYR A 21 -6.90 19.66 -0.81
C TYR A 21 -7.87 19.24 0.27
N LEU A 22 -7.45 19.45 1.52
CA LEU A 22 -8.27 19.40 2.72
C LEU A 22 -8.47 20.80 3.29
N TYR A 23 -9.62 21.02 3.92
CA TYR A 23 -9.99 22.30 4.52
C TYR A 23 -10.30 22.08 5.99
N THR A 24 -9.73 22.95 6.82
CA THR A 24 -9.87 22.89 8.26
C THR A 24 -11.03 23.78 8.74
N SER A 25 -11.51 23.54 9.96
CA SER A 25 -12.54 24.37 10.61
C SER A 25 -12.14 25.85 10.73
N ASN A 26 -10.86 26.15 10.89
CA ASN A 26 -10.32 27.51 10.89
C ASN A 26 -9.99 28.06 9.48
N LYS A 27 -10.68 27.54 8.45
CA LYS A 27 -10.62 27.99 7.04
C LYS A 27 -9.25 27.82 6.34
N LYS A 28 -8.31 27.09 6.93
CA LYS A 28 -7.02 26.82 6.29
C LYS A 28 -7.16 25.78 5.19
N LYS A 29 -6.59 26.07 4.00
CA LYS A 29 -6.50 25.14 2.87
C LYS A 29 -5.15 24.42 2.92
N MET A 30 -5.19 23.10 2.98
CA MET A 30 -4.00 22.25 3.08
C MET A 30 -3.87 21.34 1.85
N LEU A 31 -2.73 21.38 1.18
CA LEU A 31 -2.40 20.45 0.10
C LEU A 31 -2.01 19.10 0.69
N ASP A 32 -2.58 18.02 0.18
CA ASP A 32 -2.37 16.69 0.75
C ASP A 32 -1.39 15.85 -0.08
N PHE A 33 -0.20 15.64 0.49
CA PHE A 33 0.81 14.73 -0.02
C PHE A 33 0.85 13.38 0.73
N SER A 34 -0.15 13.11 1.55
CA SER A 34 -0.32 11.83 2.25
C SER A 34 -1.41 10.95 1.64
N ALA A 35 -2.46 11.57 1.10
CA ALA A 35 -3.67 10.89 0.60
C ALA A 35 -4.26 9.90 1.62
N GLY A 36 -4.23 10.23 2.92
CA GLY A 36 -4.68 9.30 3.97
C GLY A 36 -3.85 8.01 4.01
N VAL A 37 -2.53 8.13 3.91
CA VAL A 37 -1.57 7.00 3.80
C VAL A 37 -1.75 6.20 2.51
N ALA A 38 -1.76 6.92 1.37
CA ALA A 38 -1.93 6.39 0.01
C ALA A 38 -3.30 5.72 -0.25
N VAL A 39 -4.33 6.09 0.50
CA VAL A 39 -5.70 5.56 0.38
C VAL A 39 -6.49 6.33 -0.68
N ASN A 40 -6.56 7.66 -0.58
CA ASN A 40 -7.40 8.50 -1.42
C ASN A 40 -6.79 8.70 -2.82
N SER A 41 -6.72 7.63 -3.60
CA SER A 41 -6.06 7.63 -4.92
C SER A 41 -6.70 8.58 -5.91
N LEU A 42 -8.03 8.74 -5.89
CA LEU A 42 -8.76 9.71 -6.71
C LEU A 42 -8.97 11.06 -6.00
N GLY A 43 -8.28 11.29 -4.86
CA GLY A 43 -8.46 12.51 -4.07
C GLY A 43 -9.82 12.59 -3.40
N TYR A 44 -10.21 13.82 -3.07
CA TYR A 44 -11.42 14.12 -2.30
C TYR A 44 -12.53 14.63 -3.21
N ASP A 45 -13.78 14.32 -2.85
CA ASP A 45 -15.00 14.75 -3.57
C ASP A 45 -15.04 14.31 -5.05
N HIS A 46 -14.40 13.16 -5.37
CA HIS A 46 -14.31 12.70 -6.75
C HIS A 46 -15.65 12.14 -7.25
N PRO A 47 -16.11 12.54 -8.47
CA PRO A 47 -17.43 12.14 -8.99
C PRO A 47 -17.63 10.62 -9.08
N VAL A 48 -16.60 9.85 -9.43
CA VAL A 48 -16.66 8.39 -9.53
C VAL A 48 -17.06 7.77 -8.19
N ILE A 49 -16.50 8.24 -7.07
CA ILE A 49 -16.81 7.74 -5.73
C ILE A 49 -18.22 8.18 -5.33
N LYS A 50 -18.51 9.49 -5.43
CA LYS A 50 -19.82 10.06 -5.07
C LYS A 50 -20.97 9.39 -5.81
N ASN A 51 -20.85 9.25 -7.12
CA ASN A 51 -21.89 8.63 -7.94
C ASN A 51 -22.04 7.15 -7.61
N SER A 52 -20.93 6.42 -7.39
CA SER A 52 -21.00 5.01 -7.00
C SER A 52 -21.74 4.81 -5.68
N LEU A 53 -21.50 5.67 -4.69
CA LEU A 53 -22.19 5.65 -3.41
C LEU A 53 -23.67 6.00 -3.55
N LYS A 54 -23.99 7.11 -4.25
CA LYS A 54 -25.37 7.55 -4.49
C LYS A 54 -26.19 6.45 -5.17
N GLU A 55 -25.66 5.87 -6.24
CA GLU A 55 -26.34 4.83 -6.99
C GLU A 55 -26.48 3.52 -6.18
N GLN A 56 -25.59 3.22 -5.24
CA GLN A 56 -25.77 2.08 -4.35
C GLN A 56 -26.84 2.34 -3.31
N ILE A 57 -26.87 3.53 -2.71
CA ILE A 57 -27.90 3.92 -1.73
C ILE A 57 -29.29 3.87 -2.35
N LYS A 58 -29.48 4.31 -3.60
CA LYS A 58 -30.76 4.23 -4.32
C LYS A 58 -31.33 2.80 -4.44
N THR A 59 -30.49 1.78 -4.34
CA THR A 59 -30.98 0.38 -4.39
C THR A 59 -31.62 -0.09 -3.08
N GLY A 60 -31.48 0.69 -2.01
CA GLY A 60 -31.92 0.30 -0.63
C GLY A 60 -31.06 -0.78 0.02
N ILE A 61 -30.06 -1.34 -0.70
CA ILE A 61 -29.25 -2.46 -0.20
C ILE A 61 -27.85 -1.97 0.13
N THR A 62 -27.48 -1.98 1.39
CA THR A 62 -26.14 -1.60 1.87
C THR A 62 -25.25 -2.82 2.12
N HIS A 63 -25.85 -3.96 2.49
CA HIS A 63 -25.13 -5.19 2.82
C HIS A 63 -25.91 -6.44 2.35
N LEU A 64 -25.16 -7.45 1.95
CA LEU A 64 -25.60 -8.81 1.70
C LEU A 64 -24.57 -9.77 2.26
N SER A 65 -24.99 -10.96 2.68
CA SER A 65 -24.08 -11.98 3.19
C SER A 65 -23.05 -12.40 2.13
N GLY A 66 -21.90 -12.91 2.59
CA GLY A 66 -20.83 -13.37 1.71
C GLY A 66 -21.23 -14.44 0.70
N SER A 67 -22.26 -15.24 1.00
CA SER A 67 -22.81 -16.28 0.12
C SER A 67 -23.69 -15.74 -0.99
N GLN A 68 -24.18 -14.50 -0.86
CA GLN A 68 -25.03 -13.89 -1.88
C GLN A 68 -24.20 -13.20 -2.96
N MET A 69 -24.43 -13.63 -4.21
CA MET A 69 -23.76 -13.04 -5.38
C MET A 69 -24.48 -11.77 -5.82
N HIS A 70 -23.68 -10.76 -6.18
CA HIS A 70 -24.19 -9.53 -6.77
C HIS A 70 -23.25 -8.99 -7.86
N LYS A 71 -23.82 -8.14 -8.74
CA LYS A 71 -23.20 -7.64 -9.97
C LYS A 71 -21.77 -7.10 -9.76
N TYR A 72 -21.54 -6.24 -8.77
CA TYR A 72 -20.24 -5.57 -8.60
C TYR A 72 -19.21 -6.47 -7.96
N LYS A 73 -19.59 -7.44 -7.12
CA LYS A 73 -18.68 -8.47 -6.60
C LYS A 73 -18.13 -9.32 -7.76
N ALA A 74 -19.02 -9.80 -8.65
CA ALA A 74 -18.61 -10.55 -9.84
C ALA A 74 -17.75 -9.72 -10.81
N LYS A 75 -18.14 -8.47 -11.10
CA LYS A 75 -17.37 -7.59 -11.99
C LYS A 75 -15.98 -7.26 -11.45
N LEU A 76 -15.89 -6.90 -10.16
CA LEU A 76 -14.61 -6.55 -9.55
C LEU A 76 -13.69 -7.76 -9.47
N SER A 77 -14.19 -8.94 -9.05
CA SER A 77 -13.37 -10.16 -8.99
C SER A 77 -12.82 -10.54 -10.38
N SER A 78 -13.66 -10.54 -11.40
CA SER A 78 -13.24 -10.79 -12.78
C SER A 78 -12.19 -9.80 -13.28
N THR A 79 -12.38 -8.50 -12.98
CA THR A 79 -11.44 -7.45 -13.37
C THR A 79 -10.09 -7.60 -12.66
N LEU A 80 -10.08 -7.81 -11.33
CA LEU A 80 -8.85 -8.04 -10.57
C LEU A 80 -8.12 -9.30 -11.03
N SER A 81 -8.85 -10.39 -11.28
CA SER A 81 -8.31 -11.64 -11.83
C SER A 81 -7.61 -11.41 -13.17
N LYS A 82 -8.30 -10.78 -14.12
CA LYS A 82 -7.77 -10.48 -15.46
C LYS A 82 -6.52 -9.61 -15.43
N GLU A 83 -6.52 -8.57 -14.60
CA GLU A 83 -5.43 -7.59 -14.52
C GLU A 83 -4.25 -8.04 -13.64
N SER A 84 -4.34 -9.21 -13.02
CA SER A 84 -3.29 -9.74 -12.13
C SER A 84 -2.70 -11.06 -12.64
N ASN A 85 -2.88 -12.13 -11.89
CA ASN A 85 -2.33 -13.47 -12.13
C ASN A 85 -3.38 -14.48 -12.62
N LYS A 86 -4.57 -14.03 -13.04
CA LYS A 86 -5.73 -14.84 -13.44
C LYS A 86 -6.22 -15.79 -12.32
N GLY A 87 -6.03 -15.36 -11.07
CA GLY A 87 -6.42 -16.12 -9.88
C GLY A 87 -7.84 -15.83 -9.42
N ASP A 88 -8.30 -16.56 -8.42
CA ASP A 88 -9.57 -16.33 -7.74
C ASP A 88 -9.42 -15.28 -6.66
N VAL A 89 -10.50 -14.55 -6.35
CA VAL A 89 -10.46 -13.38 -5.47
C VAL A 89 -11.30 -13.60 -4.21
N PHE A 90 -10.68 -13.45 -3.05
CA PHE A 90 -11.36 -13.28 -1.78
C PHE A 90 -11.39 -11.81 -1.39
N PHE A 91 -12.54 -11.28 -0.99
CA PHE A 91 -12.69 -9.91 -0.51
C PHE A 91 -12.72 -9.83 1.01
N SER A 92 -12.10 -8.80 1.54
CA SER A 92 -12.05 -8.42 2.96
C SER A 92 -12.32 -6.92 3.12
N ASN A 93 -12.15 -6.36 4.33
CA ASN A 93 -12.46 -4.97 4.62
C ASN A 93 -11.20 -4.09 4.71
N SER A 94 -10.05 -4.70 4.86
CA SER A 94 -8.79 -3.99 5.07
C SER A 94 -7.60 -4.72 4.46
N GLY A 95 -6.46 -4.02 4.38
CA GLY A 95 -5.19 -4.63 3.97
C GLY A 95 -4.70 -5.68 4.97
N ALA A 96 -4.88 -5.44 6.27
CA ALA A 96 -4.48 -6.41 7.30
C ALA A 96 -5.27 -7.73 7.15
N GLU A 97 -6.58 -7.66 6.94
CA GLU A 97 -7.40 -8.86 6.66
C GLU A 97 -6.98 -9.55 5.34
N SER A 98 -6.59 -8.79 4.32
CA SER A 98 -6.06 -9.38 3.07
C SER A 98 -4.76 -10.14 3.31
N ILE A 99 -3.88 -9.65 4.17
CA ILE A 99 -2.66 -10.34 4.59
C ILE A 99 -2.99 -11.59 5.42
N GLU A 100 -3.92 -11.49 6.38
CA GLU A 100 -4.38 -12.67 7.16
C GLU A 100 -4.89 -13.78 6.24
N ALA A 101 -5.72 -13.44 5.25
CA ALA A 101 -6.20 -14.37 4.24
C ALA A 101 -5.04 -14.98 3.44
N ALA A 102 -4.10 -14.16 2.98
CA ALA A 102 -2.92 -14.62 2.22
C ALA A 102 -2.05 -15.58 3.01
N LEU A 103 -1.78 -15.27 4.28
CA LEU A 103 -0.98 -16.13 5.18
C LEU A 103 -1.70 -17.44 5.48
N LYS A 104 -3.00 -17.39 5.78
CA LYS A 104 -3.82 -18.58 6.05
C LYS A 104 -3.88 -19.51 4.83
N ILE A 105 -4.11 -18.96 3.63
CA ILE A 105 -4.15 -19.69 2.37
C ILE A 105 -2.77 -20.30 2.05
N ALA A 106 -1.70 -19.54 2.19
CA ALA A 106 -0.35 -20.05 1.99
C ALA A 106 -0.05 -21.21 2.93
N ARG A 107 -0.37 -21.10 4.22
CA ARG A 107 -0.18 -22.18 5.21
C ARG A 107 -0.97 -23.43 4.90
N ASN A 108 -2.25 -23.29 4.49
CA ASN A 108 -3.08 -24.42 4.05
C ASN A 108 -2.43 -25.14 2.85
N TYR A 109 -1.93 -24.40 1.88
CA TYR A 109 -1.20 -24.99 0.75
C TYR A 109 0.09 -25.67 1.20
N GLY A 110 0.86 -25.04 2.10
CA GLY A 110 2.14 -25.51 2.58
C GLY A 110 2.08 -26.77 3.43
N SER A 111 0.98 -26.95 4.19
CA SER A 111 0.80 -28.14 5.06
C SER A 111 0.87 -29.44 4.30
N GLN A 112 0.38 -29.47 3.05
CA GLN A 112 0.45 -30.63 2.16
C GLN A 112 1.89 -31.02 1.76
N TYR A 113 2.84 -30.10 1.92
CA TYR A 113 4.25 -30.28 1.55
C TYR A 113 5.18 -30.18 2.77
N LYS A 114 4.64 -30.19 3.99
CA LYS A 114 5.37 -30.02 5.25
C LYS A 114 6.24 -28.74 5.28
N LYS A 115 5.76 -27.65 4.64
CA LYS A 115 6.40 -26.33 4.58
C LYS A 115 5.64 -25.35 5.47
N ASP A 116 6.34 -24.66 6.37
CA ASP A 116 5.73 -23.78 7.38
C ASP A 116 6.50 -22.48 7.66
N GLU A 117 7.68 -22.30 7.02
CA GLU A 117 8.50 -21.11 7.21
C GLU A 117 8.18 -20.02 6.18
N ILE A 118 8.03 -18.78 6.61
CA ILE A 118 7.82 -17.63 5.76
C ILE A 118 9.04 -16.74 5.83
N ILE A 119 9.51 -16.25 4.67
CA ILE A 119 10.52 -15.21 4.60
C ILE A 119 9.84 -13.88 4.31
N ALA A 120 9.99 -12.93 5.22
CA ALA A 120 9.56 -11.54 5.06
C ALA A 120 10.78 -10.63 4.90
N MET A 121 10.58 -9.39 4.48
CA MET A 121 11.69 -8.45 4.29
C MET A 121 11.90 -7.59 5.54
N SER A 122 13.17 -7.21 5.80
CA SER A 122 13.45 -6.15 6.77
C SER A 122 12.77 -4.84 6.34
N SER A 123 12.43 -4.00 7.28
CA SER A 123 11.69 -2.75 7.06
C SER A 123 10.30 -2.90 6.43
N SER A 124 9.71 -4.12 6.46
CA SER A 124 8.38 -4.38 5.94
C SER A 124 7.26 -3.98 6.91
N PHE A 125 6.11 -3.62 6.33
CA PHE A 125 4.86 -3.39 7.05
C PHE A 125 3.70 -4.06 6.34
N HIS A 126 3.04 -5.02 7.01
CA HIS A 126 1.96 -5.80 6.40
C HIS A 126 0.62 -5.68 7.16
N GLY A 127 0.57 -4.94 8.28
CA GLY A 127 -0.64 -4.73 9.08
C GLY A 127 -0.38 -4.78 10.59
N ARG A 128 -1.46 -4.67 11.37
CA ARG A 128 -1.45 -4.60 12.84
C ARG A 128 -2.22 -5.75 13.52
N THR A 129 -2.88 -6.64 12.77
CA THR A 129 -3.43 -7.89 13.29
C THR A 129 -2.30 -8.86 13.62
N ILE A 130 -2.52 -9.81 14.51
CA ILE A 130 -1.45 -10.67 15.06
C ILE A 130 -0.72 -11.45 13.95
N GLY A 131 -1.44 -12.03 12.98
CA GLY A 131 -0.81 -12.75 11.86
C GLY A 131 -0.08 -11.79 10.90
N ALA A 132 -0.68 -10.68 10.49
CA ALA A 132 -0.02 -9.68 9.67
C ALA A 132 1.20 -9.07 10.38
N LEU A 133 1.11 -8.89 11.69
CA LEU A 133 2.22 -8.40 12.52
C LEU A 133 3.37 -9.38 12.56
N SER A 134 3.11 -10.70 12.51
CA SER A 134 4.15 -11.73 12.53
C SER A 134 5.16 -11.57 11.38
N VAL A 135 4.69 -11.16 10.20
CA VAL A 135 5.51 -10.94 9.00
C VAL A 135 6.00 -9.50 8.83
N GLY A 136 5.53 -8.55 9.65
CA GLY A 136 6.07 -7.19 9.73
C GLY A 136 7.39 -7.16 10.51
N SER A 137 8.37 -6.35 10.11
CA SER A 137 9.70 -6.37 10.73
C SER A 137 9.88 -5.39 11.90
N ASN A 138 8.99 -4.43 12.07
CA ASN A 138 9.16 -3.38 13.07
C ASN A 138 8.90 -3.90 14.49
N LYS A 139 9.99 -4.00 15.28
CA LYS A 139 9.96 -4.50 16.67
C LYS A 139 9.06 -3.68 17.59
N LYS A 140 8.95 -2.36 17.36
CA LYS A 140 8.10 -1.46 18.17
C LYS A 140 6.64 -1.90 18.18
N TYR A 141 6.14 -2.46 17.08
CA TYR A 141 4.74 -2.91 16.98
C TYR A 141 4.50 -4.29 17.59
N LYS A 142 5.58 -4.98 17.95
CA LYS A 142 5.56 -6.32 18.59
C LYS A 142 5.95 -6.28 20.07
N SER A 143 6.32 -5.10 20.59
CA SER A 143 6.68 -4.98 22.00
C SER A 143 5.47 -5.22 22.91
N ASN A 144 5.68 -5.97 23.99
CA ASN A 144 4.72 -6.20 25.08
C ASN A 144 3.41 -6.92 24.67
N ILE A 145 3.40 -7.67 23.55
CA ILE A 145 2.24 -8.46 23.13
C ILE A 145 2.44 -9.98 23.18
N GLY A 146 3.59 -10.41 23.73
CA GLY A 146 3.98 -11.82 23.73
C GLY A 146 4.42 -12.33 22.35
N PRO A 147 4.60 -13.65 22.18
CA PRO A 147 5.04 -14.24 20.93
C PRO A 147 3.97 -14.11 19.84
N VAL A 148 4.40 -13.70 18.64
CA VAL A 148 3.52 -13.71 17.44
C VAL A 148 3.60 -15.06 16.72
N PRO A 149 2.49 -15.54 16.11
CA PRO A 149 2.43 -16.88 15.55
C PRO A 149 3.29 -17.04 14.29
N GLY A 150 3.86 -18.22 14.13
CA GLY A 150 4.49 -18.69 12.91
C GLY A 150 5.99 -18.56 12.87
N LYS A 151 6.61 -19.37 11.99
CA LYS A 151 8.05 -19.38 11.75
C LYS A 151 8.38 -18.36 10.67
N VAL A 152 8.82 -17.18 11.06
CA VAL A 152 9.15 -16.07 10.15
C VAL A 152 10.63 -15.73 10.25
N LYS A 153 11.31 -15.69 9.12
CA LYS A 153 12.68 -15.21 8.98
C LYS A 153 12.68 -13.89 8.20
N PHE A 154 13.52 -12.96 8.62
CA PHE A 154 13.62 -11.66 7.97
C PHE A 154 14.87 -11.59 7.10
N CYS A 155 14.65 -11.35 5.80
CA CYS A 155 15.70 -11.11 4.82
C CYS A 155 15.99 -9.62 4.73
N GLN A 156 17.27 -9.26 4.69
CA GLN A 156 17.66 -7.90 4.36
C GLN A 156 17.17 -7.55 2.95
N PHE A 157 16.42 -6.46 2.85
CA PHE A 157 15.86 -6.02 1.57
C PHE A 157 16.96 -5.74 0.54
N ASN A 158 16.76 -6.17 -0.71
CA ASN A 158 17.73 -6.09 -1.81
C ASN A 158 19.04 -6.89 -1.60
N ASN A 159 19.09 -7.83 -0.68
CA ASN A 159 20.26 -8.69 -0.45
C ASN A 159 20.01 -10.13 -0.94
N SER A 160 20.38 -10.40 -2.20
CA SER A 160 20.22 -11.72 -2.82
C SER A 160 21.02 -12.83 -2.12
N LYS A 161 22.21 -12.50 -1.56
CA LYS A 161 23.04 -13.48 -0.82
C LYS A 161 22.36 -13.89 0.48
N ASN A 162 21.83 -12.92 1.22
CA ASN A 162 21.09 -13.17 2.46
C ASN A 162 19.82 -14.00 2.18
N LEU A 163 19.05 -13.67 1.13
CA LEU A 163 17.88 -14.44 0.74
C LEU A 163 18.22 -15.90 0.44
N LYS A 164 19.26 -16.16 -0.37
CA LYS A 164 19.72 -17.53 -0.71
C LYS A 164 20.10 -18.33 0.54
N LYS A 165 20.72 -17.69 1.56
CA LYS A 165 21.11 -18.32 2.82
C LYS A 165 19.91 -18.71 3.69
N LEU A 166 18.82 -17.94 3.65
CA LEU A 166 17.63 -18.19 4.47
C LEU A 166 16.71 -19.27 3.91
N ILE A 167 16.73 -19.51 2.60
CA ILE A 167 15.89 -20.50 1.91
C ILE A 167 16.32 -21.93 2.29
N ASN A 168 15.35 -22.73 2.68
CA ASN A 168 15.54 -24.16 2.98
C ASN A 168 14.30 -24.98 2.54
N ASN A 169 14.29 -26.28 2.84
CA ASN A 169 13.20 -27.18 2.45
C ASN A 169 11.87 -26.93 3.20
N LYS A 170 11.92 -26.23 4.33
CA LYS A 170 10.74 -25.79 5.11
C LYS A 170 10.16 -24.48 4.62
N THR A 171 10.86 -23.76 3.73
CA THR A 171 10.40 -22.46 3.24
C THR A 171 9.13 -22.62 2.42
N LEU A 172 8.05 -22.02 2.91
CA LEU A 172 6.72 -22.02 2.33
C LEU A 172 6.53 -20.86 1.34
N ALA A 173 6.83 -19.65 1.80
CA ALA A 173 6.54 -18.44 1.05
C ALA A 173 7.58 -17.34 1.28
N ILE A 174 7.71 -16.46 0.29
CA ILE A 174 8.33 -15.14 0.41
C ILE A 174 7.21 -14.11 0.33
N ILE A 175 7.11 -13.20 1.33
CA ILE A 175 6.21 -12.06 1.29
C ILE A 175 7.02 -10.77 1.09
N ILE A 176 6.59 -9.93 0.15
CA ILE A 176 7.34 -8.72 -0.22
C ILE A 176 6.42 -7.58 -0.66
N GLU A 177 6.71 -6.36 -0.19
CA GLU A 177 6.35 -5.11 -0.84
C GLU A 177 7.46 -4.79 -1.87
N PHE A 178 7.17 -4.71 -3.16
CA PHE A 178 8.20 -4.34 -4.17
C PHE A 178 8.65 -2.89 -4.04
N ILE A 179 7.82 -2.03 -3.44
CA ILE A 179 8.20 -0.73 -2.92
C ILE A 179 7.68 -0.66 -1.49
N GLN A 180 8.58 -0.66 -0.52
CA GLN A 180 8.23 -0.66 0.90
C GLN A 180 7.64 0.70 1.31
N GLY A 181 6.40 0.69 1.78
CA GLY A 181 5.71 1.92 2.16
C GLY A 181 6.25 2.56 3.42
N ASP A 182 6.07 1.90 4.54
CA ASP A 182 6.48 2.39 5.86
C ASP A 182 7.98 2.19 6.14
N GLY A 183 8.63 1.34 5.34
CA GLY A 183 10.05 1.07 5.42
C GLY A 183 10.96 2.20 4.90
N GLY A 184 10.41 3.27 4.33
CA GLY A 184 11.19 4.40 3.81
C GLY A 184 11.14 4.56 2.29
N ILE A 185 10.15 4.01 1.62
CA ILE A 185 10.03 3.95 0.16
C ILE A 185 11.25 3.26 -0.47
N ASN A 186 11.69 2.16 0.15
CA ASN A 186 12.76 1.35 -0.40
C ASN A 186 12.27 0.62 -1.65
N ILE A 187 12.97 0.80 -2.76
CA ILE A 187 12.59 0.25 -4.06
C ILE A 187 13.35 -1.07 -4.28
N CYS A 188 12.63 -2.13 -4.61
CA CYS A 188 13.22 -3.40 -5.00
C CYS A 188 14.10 -3.22 -6.24
N ASN A 189 15.32 -3.72 -6.22
CA ASN A 189 16.16 -3.74 -7.42
C ASN A 189 15.83 -4.94 -8.33
N LYS A 190 16.21 -4.84 -9.61
CA LYS A 190 15.88 -5.87 -10.61
C LYS A 190 16.57 -7.21 -10.33
N GLU A 191 17.79 -7.18 -9.78
CA GLU A 191 18.57 -8.37 -9.45
C GLU A 191 17.91 -9.15 -8.31
N PHE A 192 17.48 -8.47 -7.25
CA PHE A 192 16.78 -9.10 -6.14
C PHE A 192 15.44 -9.70 -6.57
N ALA A 193 14.67 -8.99 -7.38
CA ALA A 193 13.43 -9.51 -7.94
C ALA A 193 13.67 -10.74 -8.85
N LYS A 194 14.74 -10.75 -9.65
CA LYS A 194 15.16 -11.92 -10.45
C LYS A 194 15.51 -13.09 -9.53
N THR A 195 16.28 -12.87 -8.47
CA THR A 195 16.64 -13.88 -7.49
C THR A 195 15.39 -14.48 -6.81
N ILE A 196 14.43 -13.67 -6.41
CA ILE A 196 13.15 -14.14 -5.86
C ILE A 196 12.42 -15.02 -6.88
N LYS A 197 12.28 -14.56 -8.11
CA LYS A 197 11.63 -15.33 -9.21
C LYS A 197 12.26 -16.69 -9.41
N GLU A 198 13.58 -16.77 -9.46
CA GLU A 198 14.32 -17.99 -9.64
C GLU A 198 14.17 -18.97 -8.46
N ILE A 199 14.24 -18.45 -7.23
CA ILE A 199 14.05 -19.26 -6.02
C ILE A 199 12.63 -19.83 -5.98
N CYS A 200 11.60 -18.99 -6.17
CA CYS A 200 10.21 -19.41 -6.15
C CYS A 200 9.96 -20.52 -7.16
N LYS A 201 10.48 -20.37 -8.39
CA LYS A 201 10.34 -21.39 -9.44
C LYS A 201 11.06 -22.71 -9.07
N ARG A 202 12.35 -22.65 -8.69
CA ARG A 202 13.18 -23.85 -8.46
C ARG A 202 12.82 -24.61 -7.18
N ARG A 203 12.48 -23.88 -6.11
CA ARG A 203 12.24 -24.46 -4.78
C ARG A 203 10.76 -24.64 -4.48
N LYS A 204 9.86 -24.32 -5.43
CA LYS A 204 8.40 -24.34 -5.22
C LYS A 204 8.00 -23.58 -3.95
N VAL A 205 8.53 -22.35 -3.80
CA VAL A 205 8.23 -21.41 -2.73
C VAL A 205 7.21 -20.42 -3.27
N LEU A 206 6.13 -20.16 -2.54
CA LEU A 206 5.10 -19.22 -2.96
C LEU A 206 5.62 -17.78 -2.90
N LEU A 207 5.23 -16.97 -3.88
CA LEU A 207 5.46 -15.52 -3.86
C LEU A 207 4.17 -14.80 -3.47
N ILE A 208 4.20 -14.11 -2.33
CA ILE A 208 3.13 -13.24 -1.88
C ILE A 208 3.56 -11.79 -2.15
N ALA A 209 2.88 -11.11 -3.06
CA ALA A 209 3.11 -9.69 -3.33
C ALA A 209 2.14 -8.85 -2.53
N ASP A 210 2.65 -8.04 -1.62
CA ASP A 210 1.87 -7.03 -0.93
C ASP A 210 1.76 -5.77 -1.80
N GLU A 211 0.60 -5.61 -2.42
CA GLU A 211 0.27 -4.47 -3.29
C GLU A 211 -0.69 -3.47 -2.62
N ILE A 212 -0.81 -3.54 -1.28
CA ILE A 212 -1.72 -2.70 -0.51
C ILE A 212 -1.37 -1.22 -0.66
N GLN A 213 -0.09 -0.87 -0.65
CA GLN A 213 0.33 0.54 -0.81
C GLN A 213 0.91 0.82 -2.21
N GLY A 214 1.70 -0.10 -2.77
CA GLY A 214 2.37 0.07 -4.08
C GLY A 214 1.47 -0.18 -5.29
N GLY A 215 0.32 -0.85 -5.09
CA GLY A 215 -0.64 -1.18 -6.14
C GLY A 215 -1.57 -0.04 -6.53
N ILE A 216 -2.57 -0.41 -7.30
CA ILE A 216 -3.67 0.45 -7.78
C ILE A 216 -3.15 1.75 -8.42
N GLY A 217 -2.19 1.59 -9.35
CA GLY A 217 -1.68 2.70 -10.17
C GLY A 217 -0.62 3.58 -9.49
N ARG A 218 -0.35 3.42 -8.19
CA ARG A 218 0.53 4.29 -7.39
C ARG A 218 1.92 4.49 -8.00
N THR A 219 2.47 3.45 -8.61
CA THR A 219 3.82 3.43 -9.20
C THR A 219 3.84 3.61 -10.72
N GLY A 220 2.68 3.94 -11.35
CA GLY A 220 2.53 4.06 -12.79
C GLY A 220 2.17 2.75 -13.51
N LYS A 221 2.09 1.63 -12.78
CA LYS A 221 1.47 0.37 -13.21
C LYS A 221 0.38 -0.02 -12.25
N ILE A 222 -0.64 -0.77 -12.72
CA ILE A 222 -1.79 -1.12 -11.87
C ILE A 222 -1.37 -1.92 -10.62
N PHE A 223 -0.33 -2.76 -10.74
CA PHE A 223 0.35 -3.42 -9.64
C PHE A 223 1.85 -3.21 -9.74
N SER A 224 2.53 -2.97 -8.61
CA SER A 224 3.96 -2.62 -8.57
C SER A 224 4.87 -3.77 -9.01
N TYR A 225 4.50 -5.01 -8.74
CA TYR A 225 5.28 -6.19 -9.15
C TYR A 225 5.44 -6.28 -10.68
N LYS A 226 4.54 -5.67 -11.46
CA LYS A 226 4.63 -5.64 -12.95
C LYS A 226 5.85 -4.90 -13.47
N HIS A 227 6.54 -4.11 -12.65
CA HIS A 227 7.82 -3.49 -13.01
C HIS A 227 8.99 -4.49 -13.09
N TYR A 228 8.82 -5.69 -12.51
CA TYR A 228 9.92 -6.64 -12.28
C TYR A 228 9.79 -7.94 -13.08
N GLY A 229 8.72 -8.12 -13.85
CA GLY A 229 8.50 -9.33 -14.63
C GLY A 229 8.35 -10.61 -13.78
N VAL A 230 7.86 -10.47 -12.56
CA VAL A 230 7.51 -11.58 -11.67
C VAL A 230 6.03 -11.90 -11.79
N SER A 231 5.64 -13.12 -11.39
CA SER A 231 4.25 -13.56 -11.36
C SER A 231 3.93 -14.10 -9.96
N PRO A 232 3.44 -13.26 -9.04
CA PRO A 232 3.10 -13.68 -7.69
C PRO A 232 2.02 -14.76 -7.68
N ASP A 233 2.09 -15.64 -6.68
CA ASP A 233 1.09 -16.69 -6.48
C ASP A 233 -0.11 -16.18 -5.69
N ILE A 234 0.15 -15.26 -4.76
CA ILE A 234 -0.85 -14.56 -3.98
C ILE A 234 -0.56 -13.05 -4.05
N ILE A 235 -1.60 -12.24 -4.24
CA ILE A 235 -1.49 -10.78 -4.29
C ILE A 235 -2.49 -10.21 -3.30
N THR A 236 -2.05 -9.30 -2.43
CA THR A 236 -2.93 -8.55 -1.52
C THR A 236 -3.12 -7.11 -2.00
N SER A 237 -4.32 -6.59 -1.91
CA SER A 237 -4.66 -5.24 -2.33
C SER A 237 -5.68 -4.61 -1.38
N ALA A 238 -5.60 -3.30 -1.17
CA ALA A 238 -6.53 -2.52 -0.38
C ALA A 238 -6.36 -1.01 -0.68
N LYS A 239 -6.48 -0.13 0.33
CA LYS A 239 -6.21 1.31 0.25
C LYS A 239 -6.75 1.96 -1.02
N GLY A 240 -5.89 2.20 -2.01
CA GLY A 240 -6.24 2.81 -3.30
C GLY A 240 -7.35 2.08 -4.06
N LEU A 241 -7.57 0.80 -3.79
CA LEU A 241 -8.64 0.01 -4.40
C LEU A 241 -10.03 0.60 -4.08
N GLY A 242 -10.25 1.01 -2.83
CA GLY A 242 -11.49 1.65 -2.39
C GLY A 242 -11.46 3.17 -2.46
N SER A 243 -10.27 3.78 -2.57
CA SER A 243 -10.05 5.23 -2.59
C SER A 243 -10.85 5.99 -1.51
N GLY A 244 -10.80 5.48 -0.27
CA GLY A 244 -11.50 6.02 0.91
C GLY A 244 -12.58 5.08 1.47
N VAL A 245 -13.14 4.20 0.67
CA VAL A 245 -14.09 3.17 1.13
C VAL A 245 -13.33 1.91 1.55
N PRO A 246 -13.56 1.38 2.77
CA PRO A 246 -12.87 0.19 3.27
C PRO A 246 -13.12 -1.05 2.39
N ILE A 247 -12.06 -1.59 1.82
CA ILE A 247 -12.06 -2.86 1.07
C ILE A 247 -10.66 -3.43 1.04
N GLY A 248 -10.56 -4.76 1.09
CA GLY A 248 -9.38 -5.53 0.80
C GLY A 248 -9.67 -6.64 -0.20
N ALA A 249 -8.64 -7.12 -0.87
CA ALA A 249 -8.73 -8.25 -1.79
C ALA A 249 -7.46 -9.10 -1.71
N THR A 250 -7.64 -10.42 -1.71
CA THR A 250 -6.58 -11.41 -1.83
C THR A 250 -6.82 -12.21 -3.10
N ILE A 251 -5.90 -12.12 -4.06
CA ILE A 251 -6.00 -12.77 -5.37
C ILE A 251 -5.05 -13.96 -5.37
N VAL A 252 -5.56 -15.15 -5.61
CA VAL A 252 -4.86 -16.42 -5.43
C VAL A 252 -4.85 -17.21 -6.73
N LYS A 253 -3.69 -17.63 -7.22
CA LYS A 253 -3.59 -18.47 -8.43
C LYS A 253 -4.44 -19.74 -8.31
N LYS A 254 -5.05 -20.15 -9.41
CA LYS A 254 -6.02 -21.27 -9.45
C LYS A 254 -5.48 -22.56 -8.88
N TYR A 255 -4.22 -22.91 -9.11
CA TYR A 255 -3.63 -24.16 -8.58
C TYR A 255 -3.55 -24.19 -7.04
N ILE A 256 -3.65 -23.03 -6.38
CA ILE A 256 -3.75 -22.92 -4.92
C ILE A 256 -5.23 -22.84 -4.50
N SER A 257 -6.03 -21.99 -5.14
CA SER A 257 -7.43 -21.76 -4.75
C SER A 257 -8.30 -23.04 -4.92
N GLN A 258 -8.01 -23.88 -5.89
CA GLN A 258 -8.69 -25.18 -6.10
C GLN A 258 -8.49 -26.17 -4.93
N LYS A 259 -7.54 -25.92 -4.04
CA LYS A 259 -7.28 -26.73 -2.83
C LYS A 259 -7.97 -26.18 -1.59
N ILE A 260 -8.73 -25.11 -1.74
CA ILE A 260 -9.46 -24.46 -0.64
C ILE A 260 -10.90 -24.98 -0.63
N SER A 261 -11.32 -25.53 0.50
CA SER A 261 -12.70 -25.99 0.70
C SER A 261 -13.64 -24.84 1.05
N ILE A 262 -14.92 -25.03 0.79
CA ILE A 262 -15.98 -24.13 1.25
C ILE A 262 -15.94 -24.05 2.80
N GLY A 263 -16.08 -22.83 3.33
CA GLY A 263 -16.03 -22.58 4.78
C GLY A 263 -14.61 -22.38 5.34
N PHE A 264 -13.56 -22.57 4.55
CA PHE A 264 -12.17 -22.41 5.02
C PHE A 264 -11.87 -20.99 5.53
N HIS A 265 -12.41 -19.98 4.88
CA HIS A 265 -12.23 -18.56 5.25
C HIS A 265 -13.48 -17.76 4.93
N GLY A 266 -13.72 -16.70 5.71
CA GLY A 266 -14.92 -15.87 5.56
C GLY A 266 -14.72 -14.47 6.10
N SER A 267 -15.63 -13.57 5.70
CA SER A 267 -15.73 -12.21 6.20
C SER A 267 -17.18 -11.76 6.08
N THR A 268 -17.76 -11.24 7.17
CA THR A 268 -19.16 -10.76 7.17
C THR A 268 -19.36 -9.63 6.15
N PHE A 269 -18.50 -8.62 6.16
CA PHE A 269 -18.63 -7.44 5.30
C PHE A 269 -17.77 -7.50 4.05
N GLY A 270 -16.86 -8.49 3.91
CA GLY A 270 -15.96 -8.62 2.79
C GLY A 270 -16.69 -8.79 1.45
N GLY A 271 -16.42 -7.92 0.50
CA GLY A 271 -17.07 -7.94 -0.81
C GLY A 271 -18.51 -7.43 -0.81
N GLY A 272 -18.91 -6.61 0.17
CA GLY A 272 -20.21 -5.97 0.22
C GLY A 272 -20.50 -5.10 -0.99
N MET A 273 -21.79 -4.82 -1.25
CA MET A 273 -22.25 -4.15 -2.48
C MET A 273 -21.68 -2.74 -2.63
N LEU A 274 -21.69 -1.97 -1.53
CA LEU A 274 -21.22 -0.59 -1.53
C LEU A 274 -19.73 -0.53 -1.85
N GLN A 275 -18.91 -1.34 -1.15
CA GLN A 275 -17.47 -1.36 -1.30
C GLN A 275 -17.04 -1.82 -2.70
N THR A 276 -17.62 -2.90 -3.20
CA THR A 276 -17.25 -3.47 -4.50
C THR A 276 -17.71 -2.61 -5.67
N ARG A 277 -18.85 -1.91 -5.55
CA ARG A 277 -19.29 -0.94 -6.56
C ARG A 277 -18.32 0.23 -6.66
N VAL A 278 -17.93 0.82 -5.53
CA VAL A 278 -16.95 1.90 -5.52
C VAL A 278 -15.61 1.39 -6.06
N ALA A 279 -15.10 0.27 -5.53
CA ALA A 279 -13.80 -0.26 -5.93
C ALA A 279 -13.74 -0.64 -7.42
N TYR A 280 -14.81 -1.21 -7.99
CA TYR A 280 -14.89 -1.50 -9.43
C TYR A 280 -14.75 -0.24 -10.28
N ASN A 281 -15.46 0.82 -9.93
CA ASN A 281 -15.43 2.07 -10.68
C ASN A 281 -14.11 2.83 -10.48
N VAL A 282 -13.54 2.81 -9.27
CA VAL A 282 -12.20 3.35 -8.95
C VAL A 282 -11.13 2.62 -9.76
N PHE A 283 -11.12 1.28 -9.71
CA PHE A 283 -10.15 0.46 -10.43
C PHE A 283 -10.19 0.74 -11.93
N ASN A 284 -11.37 0.72 -12.56
CA ASN A 284 -11.52 0.97 -14.00
C ASN A 284 -11.13 2.42 -14.38
N THR A 285 -11.27 3.37 -13.48
CA THR A 285 -10.81 4.74 -13.72
C THR A 285 -9.29 4.80 -13.74
N ILE A 286 -8.64 4.19 -12.74
CA ILE A 286 -7.18 4.21 -12.58
C ILE A 286 -6.48 3.32 -13.62
N ASN A 287 -7.07 2.17 -13.99
CA ASN A 287 -6.46 1.21 -14.93
C ASN A 287 -6.46 1.69 -16.40
N LYS A 288 -7.03 2.84 -16.70
CA LYS A 288 -6.93 3.43 -18.05
C LYS A 288 -5.49 3.79 -18.36
N LYS A 289 -4.98 3.41 -19.54
CA LYS A 289 -3.63 3.73 -20.00
C LYS A 289 -3.32 5.22 -19.91
N SER A 290 -4.28 6.07 -20.29
CA SER A 290 -4.16 7.53 -20.20
C SER A 290 -3.99 8.02 -18.76
N PHE A 291 -4.67 7.39 -17.77
CA PHE A 291 -4.53 7.73 -16.37
C PHE A 291 -3.16 7.31 -15.83
N LEU A 292 -2.75 6.06 -16.09
CA LEU A 292 -1.44 5.56 -15.66
C LEU A 292 -0.28 6.36 -16.27
N ASN A 293 -0.40 6.79 -17.53
CA ASN A 293 0.59 7.66 -18.17
C ASN A 293 0.70 9.03 -17.47
N LYS A 294 -0.42 9.61 -16.98
CA LYS A 294 -0.37 10.84 -16.16
C LYS A 294 0.36 10.61 -14.84
N VAL A 295 0.14 9.46 -14.19
CA VAL A 295 0.87 9.10 -12.97
C VAL A 295 2.37 8.97 -13.24
N ILE A 296 2.77 8.36 -14.34
CA ILE A 296 4.18 8.25 -14.75
C ILE A 296 4.76 9.64 -14.95
N LYS A 297 4.13 10.48 -15.78
CA LYS A 297 4.59 11.86 -16.06
C LYS A 297 4.76 12.68 -14.78
N ASN A 298 3.76 12.66 -13.90
CA ASN A 298 3.83 13.40 -12.63
C ASN A 298 4.87 12.80 -11.67
N GLY A 299 5.05 11.47 -11.70
CA GLY A 299 6.12 10.80 -10.95
C GLY A 299 7.52 11.23 -11.42
N ASP A 300 7.72 11.38 -12.72
CA ASP A 300 8.99 11.86 -13.30
C ASP A 300 9.25 13.33 -12.90
N ILE A 301 8.23 14.18 -12.95
CA ILE A 301 8.33 15.57 -12.46
C ILE A 301 8.72 15.58 -10.98
N LEU A 302 7.99 14.84 -10.14
CA LEU A 302 8.29 14.75 -8.71
C LEU A 302 9.70 14.24 -8.45
N SER A 303 10.15 13.21 -9.17
CA SER A 303 11.51 12.67 -9.06
C SER A 303 12.58 13.72 -9.40
N LYS A 304 12.38 14.51 -10.47
CA LYS A 304 13.29 15.60 -10.84
C LYS A 304 13.35 16.70 -9.78
N LEU A 305 12.20 17.12 -9.27
CA LEU A 305 12.11 18.12 -8.20
C LEU A 305 12.82 17.66 -6.92
N LEU A 306 12.62 16.41 -6.52
CA LEU A 306 13.28 15.84 -5.33
C LEU A 306 14.79 15.71 -5.49
N LYS A 307 15.28 15.33 -6.68
CA LYS A 307 16.72 15.29 -6.97
C LYS A 307 17.34 16.68 -6.88
N LYS A 308 16.69 17.71 -7.46
CA LYS A 308 17.14 19.10 -7.35
C LYS A 308 17.14 19.56 -5.88
N LEU A 309 16.10 19.22 -5.13
CA LEU A 309 16.03 19.52 -3.69
C LEU A 309 17.20 18.91 -2.92
N LYS A 310 17.55 17.65 -3.20
CA LYS A 310 18.70 16.96 -2.58
C LYS A 310 20.01 17.66 -2.90
N ILE A 311 20.27 17.94 -4.17
CA ILE A 311 21.52 18.59 -4.61
C ILE A 311 21.72 19.93 -3.89
N ASN A 312 20.65 20.71 -3.73
CA ASN A 312 20.73 22.02 -3.07
C ASN A 312 20.78 21.94 -1.52
N ASN A 313 20.67 20.75 -0.93
CA ASN A 313 20.59 20.56 0.53
C ASN A 313 21.30 19.24 0.94
N GLU A 314 22.45 18.96 0.36
CA GLU A 314 23.20 17.72 0.63
C GLU A 314 23.66 17.59 2.09
N ASP A 315 23.79 18.70 2.80
CA ASP A 315 24.13 18.72 4.24
C ASP A 315 23.04 18.10 5.10
N LEU A 316 21.78 18.27 4.74
CA LEU A 316 20.61 17.82 5.49
C LEU A 316 19.99 16.55 4.93
N ILE A 317 19.90 16.44 3.60
CA ILE A 317 19.23 15.34 2.91
C ILE A 317 20.22 14.22 2.62
N LYS A 318 19.98 13.06 3.22
CA LYS A 318 20.76 11.85 2.97
C LYS A 318 20.42 11.22 1.62
N ASP A 319 19.11 11.03 1.34
CA ASP A 319 18.66 10.37 0.13
C ASP A 319 17.25 10.80 -0.28
N VAL A 320 16.94 10.65 -1.59
CA VAL A 320 15.58 10.80 -2.13
C VAL A 320 15.25 9.60 -3.01
N ARG A 321 14.08 9.03 -2.80
CA ARG A 321 13.60 7.86 -3.54
C ARG A 321 12.24 8.15 -4.18
N SER A 322 12.02 7.64 -5.38
CA SER A 322 10.77 7.87 -6.12
C SER A 322 10.45 6.74 -7.08
N LYS A 323 9.19 6.29 -7.08
CA LYS A 323 8.63 5.40 -8.08
C LYS A 323 7.18 5.77 -8.37
N GLY A 324 6.93 6.40 -9.51
CA GLY A 324 5.63 7.04 -9.78
C GLY A 324 5.33 8.12 -8.72
N LEU A 325 4.14 8.11 -8.17
CA LEU A 325 3.74 9.03 -7.10
C LEU A 325 3.89 8.41 -5.69
N MET A 326 4.97 7.68 -5.48
CA MET A 326 5.39 7.10 -4.21
C MET A 326 6.84 7.48 -3.97
N SER A 327 7.07 8.48 -3.10
CA SER A 327 8.38 9.10 -2.94
C SER A 327 8.72 9.34 -1.48
N ALA A 328 10.02 9.53 -1.20
CA ALA A 328 10.54 9.87 0.13
C ALA A 328 11.71 10.83 0.06
N ILE A 329 11.86 11.63 1.12
CA ILE A 329 13.04 12.41 1.45
C ILE A 329 13.56 11.87 2.78
N GLU A 330 14.76 11.29 2.77
CA GLU A 330 15.44 10.82 3.98
C GLU A 330 16.45 11.86 4.44
N PHE A 331 16.30 12.34 5.66
CA PHE A 331 17.22 13.28 6.29
C PHE A 331 18.33 12.55 7.04
N LYS A 332 19.46 13.21 7.26
CA LYS A 332 20.58 12.66 8.02
C LYS A 332 20.26 12.59 9.51
N ASN A 333 19.43 13.50 10.03
CA ASN A 333 19.13 13.66 11.45
C ASN A 333 17.60 13.59 11.71
N ASN A 334 17.20 12.83 12.73
CA ASN A 334 15.80 12.67 13.14
C ASN A 334 15.17 13.98 13.66
N ASN A 335 15.94 14.77 14.45
CA ASN A 335 15.44 16.00 15.05
C ASN A 335 15.17 17.07 13.98
N GLU A 336 16.07 17.18 13.00
CA GLU A 336 15.90 18.07 11.85
C GLU A 336 14.70 17.65 11.00
N ALA A 337 14.58 16.36 10.69
CA ALA A 337 13.44 15.83 9.97
C ALA A 337 12.12 16.15 10.67
N LEU A 338 12.07 16.05 12.00
CA LEU A 338 10.87 16.37 12.79
C LEU A 338 10.56 17.87 12.78
N LYS A 339 11.57 18.74 12.90
CA LYS A 339 11.41 20.21 12.81
C LYS A 339 10.84 20.59 11.43
N ILE A 340 11.47 20.11 10.37
CA ILE A 340 11.05 20.37 8.99
C ILE A 340 9.63 19.83 8.74
N TYR A 341 9.32 18.62 9.17
CA TYR A 341 7.98 18.02 9.08
C TYR A 341 6.91 18.91 9.74
N ASN A 342 7.18 19.43 10.93
CA ASN A 342 6.26 20.31 11.65
C ASN A 342 6.10 21.67 10.94
N ASP A 343 7.16 22.23 10.36
CA ASP A 343 7.09 23.50 9.61
C ASP A 343 6.32 23.33 8.28
N ILE A 344 6.53 22.22 7.58
CA ILE A 344 5.75 21.81 6.38
C ILE A 344 4.25 21.82 6.70
N ALA A 345 3.83 21.23 7.82
CA ALA A 345 2.43 21.19 8.24
C ALA A 345 1.89 22.58 8.57
N LYS A 346 2.69 23.44 9.25
CA LYS A 346 2.34 24.85 9.51
C LYS A 346 2.14 25.64 8.22
N ARG A 347 2.90 25.36 7.15
CA ARG A 347 2.79 25.99 5.84
C ARG A 347 1.65 25.44 4.97
N GLY A 348 0.89 24.46 5.46
CA GLY A 348 -0.31 23.96 4.79
C GLY A 348 -0.05 22.80 3.81
N LEU A 349 1.01 22.01 4.03
CA LEU A 349 1.23 20.77 3.32
C LEU A 349 1.15 19.58 4.30
N ILE A 350 0.34 18.57 3.95
CA ILE A 350 0.20 17.34 4.72
C ILE A 350 1.13 16.28 4.14
N THR A 351 2.06 15.78 4.94
CA THR A 351 2.96 14.67 4.61
C THR A 351 2.93 13.61 5.72
N THR A 352 3.79 12.61 5.66
CA THR A 352 3.91 11.60 6.72
C THR A 352 5.37 11.43 7.10
N LEU A 353 5.71 11.59 8.37
CA LEU A 353 7.04 11.27 8.90
C LEU A 353 7.07 9.78 9.27
N ILE A 354 7.98 9.03 8.66
CA ILE A 354 8.20 7.59 8.88
C ILE A 354 9.65 7.34 9.29
N GLN A 355 9.93 6.24 9.96
CA GLN A 355 11.28 5.85 10.43
C GLN A 355 12.02 6.93 11.26
N GLY A 356 11.33 7.98 11.70
CA GLY A 356 11.89 9.10 12.47
C GLY A 356 12.60 10.17 11.63
N ASN A 357 13.13 9.84 10.47
CA ASN A 357 13.92 10.74 9.63
C ASN A 357 13.45 10.86 8.17
N THR A 358 12.38 10.23 7.79
CA THR A 358 11.97 10.14 6.39
C THR A 358 10.59 10.75 6.18
N ILE A 359 10.48 11.76 5.35
CA ILE A 359 9.20 12.34 4.91
C ILE A 359 8.72 11.58 3.69
N ARG A 360 7.59 10.87 3.83
CA ARG A 360 6.92 10.16 2.76
C ARG A 360 5.96 11.07 2.01
N ILE A 361 5.97 10.97 0.69
CA ILE A 361 5.17 11.74 -0.26
C ILE A 361 4.38 10.76 -1.11
N THR A 362 3.05 10.71 -0.89
CA THR A 362 2.11 9.83 -1.60
C THR A 362 0.81 10.58 -1.94
N PRO A 363 0.87 11.66 -2.75
CA PRO A 363 -0.29 12.48 -3.05
C PRO A 363 -1.40 11.68 -3.76
N PRO A 364 -2.65 12.17 -3.84
CA PRO A 364 -3.65 11.62 -4.74
C PRO A 364 -3.11 11.48 -6.16
N LEU A 365 -3.50 10.42 -6.90
CA LEU A 365 -2.98 10.15 -8.25
C LEU A 365 -3.46 11.16 -9.30
N ILE A 366 -4.51 11.94 -8.95
CA ILE A 366 -5.06 13.01 -9.80
C ILE A 366 -4.30 14.34 -9.68
N ILE A 367 -3.26 14.39 -8.84
CA ILE A 367 -2.50 15.63 -8.58
C ILE A 367 -1.96 16.23 -9.87
N LEU A 368 -2.00 17.57 -9.95
CA LEU A 368 -1.47 18.30 -11.08
C LEU A 368 0.02 18.65 -10.88
N SER A 369 0.76 18.84 -11.98
CA SER A 369 2.18 19.21 -11.91
C SER A 369 2.41 20.48 -11.09
N LYS A 370 1.57 21.54 -11.30
CA LYS A 370 1.63 22.78 -10.51
C LYS A 370 1.41 22.58 -9.01
N GLU A 371 0.63 21.56 -8.61
CA GLU A 371 0.41 21.23 -7.21
C GLU A 371 1.63 20.48 -6.63
N LEU A 372 2.30 19.65 -7.44
CA LEU A 372 3.57 19.02 -7.05
C LEU A 372 4.66 20.08 -6.84
N GLU A 373 4.81 21.02 -7.77
CA GLU A 373 5.76 22.14 -7.67
C GLU A 373 5.51 22.96 -6.41
N LYS A 374 4.25 23.37 -6.18
CA LYS A 374 3.85 24.09 -4.96
C LYS A 374 4.20 23.33 -3.68
N GLY A 375 3.91 22.03 -3.63
CA GLY A 375 4.24 21.21 -2.45
C GLY A 375 5.73 21.09 -2.20
N ILE A 376 6.55 20.92 -3.25
CA ILE A 376 8.01 20.89 -3.13
C ILE A 376 8.58 22.24 -2.76
N GLU A 377 8.01 23.35 -3.25
CA GLU A 377 8.37 24.71 -2.82
C GLU A 377 8.13 24.92 -1.32
N ILE A 378 7.02 24.42 -0.78
CA ILE A 378 6.75 24.44 0.67
C ILE A 378 7.83 23.65 1.43
N ILE A 379 8.21 22.46 0.94
CA ILE A 379 9.26 21.64 1.56
C ILE A 379 10.59 22.40 1.52
N PHE A 380 10.96 22.99 0.39
CA PHE A 380 12.18 23.78 0.24
C PHE A 380 12.23 24.95 1.22
N LYS A 381 11.17 25.75 1.31
CA LYS A 381 11.06 26.87 2.28
C LYS A 381 11.16 26.41 3.75
N SER A 382 10.73 25.18 4.04
CA SER A 382 10.83 24.61 5.38
C SER A 382 12.24 24.11 5.71
N ILE A 383 13.00 23.72 4.71
CA ILE A 383 14.44 23.35 4.85
C ILE A 383 15.28 24.62 5.03
N SER A 384 15.11 25.63 4.18
CA SER A 384 15.92 26.87 4.19
C SER A 384 15.77 27.73 5.44
N LYS A 385 14.74 27.47 6.26
CA LYS A 385 14.49 28.21 7.51
C LYS A 385 15.18 27.59 8.72
N ASN A 386 15.56 26.33 8.66
CA ASN A 386 16.17 25.56 9.73
C ASN A 386 17.65 25.34 9.49
#